data_2b077151ed7cce747352e39bcc87bd5d
#
_entry.id   2b077151ed7cce747352e39bcc87bd5d
#
_cell.length_a   1.000
_cell.length_b   1.000
_cell.length_c   1.000
_cell.angle_alpha   90.00
_cell.angle_beta   90.00
_cell.angle_gamma   90.00
#
_symmetry.space_group_name_H-M   'P 1'
#
loop_
_entity.id
_entity.type
_entity.pdbx_description
1 polymer ?
#
loop_
_entity_poly.entity_id
_entity_poly.type
_entity_poly.pdbx_seq_one_letter_code
_entity_poly.pdbx_strand_id
1 'polypeptide(L)'
;MSEKDDVLILAIESSCDETAAAVVKNGREVLSNVINTQIAIHTEYGGVVPEIASRKHIENINPVIRKALEDAGVTLDDIDAIGVTYGPGLVGALLVGVAEAKAIAFAKNKPLVGVHHIEGHISANYVENKELEPPFVALVVSGGHTHLVKVNDYGEYEIVGRTRDDAAGEAFDKVARAIGLGYPGGPKIDKLAKEGNPDAIEFPRAHVDDAPYDFSFSGIKSAVLNYINSANMQGIEINRADVAASFQKAVVDALVSRAVRLAKECGMDKLAIAGGVASNSALRAAVQEECTKNNIRFYSPSPILCTDNAAMIGAAAYYEYIKGVRHGYDLNAIPNLKLGERI
;
A
#
# COMPACT_ATOMS: atom_id res chain seq x y z
N MET A 1 33.07 0.41 18.61
CA MET A 1 31.75 -0.25 18.48
C MET A 1 32.00 -1.53 17.73
N SER A 2 31.81 -2.72 18.32
CA SER A 2 31.85 -3.97 17.57
C SER A 2 30.76 -3.89 16.49
N GLU A 3 31.13 -4.08 15.25
CA GLU A 3 30.15 -4.29 14.17
C GLU A 3 29.27 -5.46 14.57
N LYS A 4 28.02 -5.15 14.94
CA LYS A 4 26.98 -6.16 15.00
C LYS A 4 26.67 -6.46 13.53
N ASP A 5 27.02 -7.64 13.05
CA ASP A 5 26.83 -8.02 11.64
C ASP A 5 25.35 -7.95 11.21
N ASP A 6 24.41 -7.98 12.15
CA ASP A 6 22.97 -8.00 11.92
C ASP A 6 22.24 -6.90 12.69
N VAL A 7 21.36 -6.17 12.02
CA VAL A 7 20.49 -5.13 12.58
C VAL A 7 19.04 -5.62 12.64
N LEU A 8 18.45 -5.59 13.83
CA LEU A 8 17.05 -5.97 14.08
C LEU A 8 16.18 -4.74 14.31
N ILE A 9 15.15 -4.59 13.49
CA ILE A 9 14.16 -3.52 13.61
C ILE A 9 12.84 -4.11 14.12
N LEU A 10 12.35 -3.62 15.26
CA LEU A 10 10.93 -3.82 15.63
C LEU A 10 10.12 -2.73 14.95
N ALA A 11 9.20 -3.13 14.10
CA ALA A 11 8.36 -2.21 13.33
C ALA A 11 6.90 -2.27 13.78
N ILE A 12 6.22 -1.12 13.74
CA ILE A 12 4.82 -0.95 14.14
C ILE A 12 4.07 -0.22 13.03
N GLU A 13 2.94 -0.79 12.59
CA GLU A 13 2.01 -0.21 11.63
C GLU A 13 0.62 -0.09 12.27
N SER A 14 0.02 1.11 12.20
CA SER A 14 -1.33 1.37 12.70
C SER A 14 -2.03 2.52 11.95
N SER A 15 -1.67 2.77 10.69
CA SER A 15 -2.13 3.97 9.97
C SER A 15 -3.60 3.97 9.57
N CYS A 16 -4.25 2.80 9.49
CA CYS A 16 -5.64 2.68 9.05
C CYS A 16 -6.44 1.68 9.89
N ASP A 17 -6.67 0.46 9.42
CA ASP A 17 -7.50 -0.56 10.07
C ASP A 17 -6.74 -1.87 10.36
N GLU A 18 -5.45 -1.92 10.12
CA GLU A 18 -4.55 -2.99 10.53
C GLU A 18 -3.67 -2.55 11.71
N THR A 19 -3.67 -3.32 12.81
CA THR A 19 -2.66 -3.22 13.85
C THR A 19 -1.61 -4.28 13.57
N ALA A 20 -0.39 -3.88 13.23
CA ALA A 20 0.66 -4.84 12.93
C ALA A 20 1.98 -4.52 13.66
N ALA A 21 2.73 -5.60 13.98
CA ALA A 21 4.11 -5.52 14.42
C ALA A 21 4.95 -6.59 13.75
N ALA A 22 6.20 -6.28 13.47
CA ALA A 22 7.14 -7.20 12.81
C ALA A 22 8.55 -7.02 13.37
N VAL A 23 9.34 -8.10 13.34
CA VAL A 23 10.78 -8.03 13.51
C VAL A 23 11.44 -8.30 12.16
N VAL A 24 12.19 -7.31 11.68
CA VAL A 24 12.86 -7.37 10.38
C VAL A 24 14.37 -7.24 10.59
N LYS A 25 15.10 -8.18 9.99
CA LYS A 25 16.56 -8.22 10.02
C LYS A 25 17.11 -7.68 8.71
N ASN A 26 18.05 -6.72 8.83
CA ASN A 26 18.77 -6.13 7.70
C ASN A 26 17.86 -5.59 6.59
N GLY A 27 16.63 -5.19 6.93
CA GLY A 27 15.66 -4.63 6.00
C GLY A 27 15.06 -5.60 4.96
N ARG A 28 15.47 -6.88 4.97
CA ARG A 28 15.09 -7.85 3.93
C ARG A 28 14.64 -9.21 4.45
N GLU A 29 15.01 -9.58 5.65
CA GLU A 29 14.62 -10.85 6.27
C GLU A 29 13.56 -10.59 7.34
N VAL A 30 12.37 -11.17 7.14
CA VAL A 30 11.25 -11.05 8.09
C VAL A 30 11.32 -12.22 9.06
N LEU A 31 11.63 -11.92 10.33
CA LEU A 31 11.64 -12.92 11.40
C LEU A 31 10.22 -13.13 11.94
N SER A 32 9.40 -12.10 11.95
CA SER A 32 7.98 -12.17 12.29
C SER A 32 7.20 -11.04 11.62
N ASN A 33 5.91 -11.26 11.35
CA ASN A 33 4.98 -10.24 10.84
C ASN A 33 3.56 -10.59 11.31
N VAL A 34 3.13 -9.99 12.40
CA VAL A 34 1.84 -10.23 13.04
C VAL A 34 0.89 -9.12 12.66
N ILE A 35 -0.25 -9.46 12.09
CA ILE A 35 -1.26 -8.53 11.61
C ILE A 35 -2.59 -8.86 12.30
N ASN A 36 -3.21 -7.86 12.92
CA ASN A 36 -4.57 -7.92 13.44
C ASN A 36 -5.44 -6.95 12.65
N THR A 37 -6.24 -7.50 11.73
CA THR A 37 -7.11 -6.71 10.84
C THR A 37 -8.48 -6.45 11.46
N GLN A 38 -9.02 -5.26 11.18
CA GLN A 38 -10.34 -4.83 11.60
C GLN A 38 -11.38 -4.90 10.46
N ILE A 39 -11.03 -5.51 9.32
CA ILE A 39 -11.91 -5.60 8.12
C ILE A 39 -13.30 -6.14 8.49
N ALA A 40 -13.39 -7.18 9.33
CA ALA A 40 -14.67 -7.75 9.73
C ALA A 40 -15.58 -6.72 10.41
N ILE A 41 -15.01 -5.89 11.29
CA ILE A 41 -15.73 -4.82 12.00
C ILE A 41 -16.19 -3.75 11.00
N HIS A 42 -15.29 -3.28 10.16
CA HIS A 42 -15.58 -2.20 9.22
C HIS A 42 -16.50 -2.62 8.06
N THR A 43 -16.58 -3.91 7.77
CA THR A 43 -17.54 -4.46 6.78
C THR A 43 -19.00 -4.17 7.21
N GLU A 44 -19.31 -4.18 8.50
CA GLU A 44 -20.66 -3.87 9.02
C GLU A 44 -21.06 -2.41 8.74
N TYR A 45 -20.07 -1.52 8.64
CA TYR A 45 -20.28 -0.08 8.35
C TYR A 45 -20.12 0.25 6.86
N GLY A 46 -19.71 -0.72 6.04
CA GLY A 46 -19.45 -0.53 4.62
C GLY A 46 -18.19 0.26 4.30
N GLY A 47 -17.24 0.34 5.24
CA GLY A 47 -15.94 1.02 5.10
C GLY A 47 -15.35 1.41 6.45
N VAL A 48 -14.13 1.90 6.45
CA VAL A 48 -13.40 2.24 7.69
C VAL A 48 -14.05 3.40 8.43
N VAL A 49 -14.26 3.21 9.75
CA VAL A 49 -14.74 4.25 10.69
C VAL A 49 -13.56 4.67 11.58
N PRO A 50 -13.00 5.88 11.41
CA PRO A 50 -11.74 6.29 12.06
C PRO A 50 -11.72 6.17 13.57
N GLU A 51 -12.82 6.52 14.25
CA GLU A 51 -12.90 6.43 15.72
C GLU A 51 -12.89 4.98 16.21
N ILE A 52 -13.58 4.07 15.51
CA ILE A 52 -13.57 2.64 15.83
C ILE A 52 -12.17 2.09 15.61
N ALA A 53 -11.54 2.43 14.50
CA ALA A 53 -10.19 1.99 14.18
C ALA A 53 -9.21 2.38 15.29
N SER A 54 -9.22 3.65 15.72
CA SER A 54 -8.34 4.15 16.78
C SER A 54 -8.50 3.39 18.08
N ARG A 55 -9.73 3.12 18.51
CA ARG A 55 -10.02 2.38 19.74
C ARG A 55 -9.52 0.93 19.67
N LYS A 56 -9.68 0.29 18.51
CA LYS A 56 -9.22 -1.08 18.32
C LYS A 56 -7.70 -1.20 18.30
N HIS A 57 -7.00 -0.21 17.78
CA HIS A 57 -5.53 -0.18 17.88
C HIS A 57 -5.06 -0.18 19.33
N ILE A 58 -5.70 0.59 20.24
CA ILE A 58 -5.35 0.61 21.66
C ILE A 58 -5.48 -0.77 22.30
N GLU A 59 -6.54 -1.53 21.94
CA GLU A 59 -6.75 -2.88 22.46
C GLU A 59 -5.71 -3.88 21.95
N ASN A 60 -5.29 -3.71 20.68
CA ASN A 60 -4.53 -4.75 19.96
C ASN A 60 -3.01 -4.52 19.97
N ILE A 61 -2.52 -3.30 20.16
CA ILE A 61 -1.11 -2.97 19.90
C ILE A 61 -0.13 -3.79 20.76
N ASN A 62 -0.37 -3.87 22.07
CA ASN A 62 0.49 -4.60 22.98
C ASN A 62 0.49 -6.12 22.74
N PRO A 63 -0.69 -6.79 22.58
CA PRO A 63 -0.75 -8.19 22.17
C PRO A 63 0.00 -8.50 20.87
N VAL A 64 -0.14 -7.62 19.86
CA VAL A 64 0.48 -7.81 18.54
C VAL A 64 2.01 -7.67 18.64
N ILE A 65 2.52 -6.66 19.35
CA ILE A 65 3.97 -6.48 19.56
C ILE A 65 4.57 -7.68 20.33
N ARG A 66 3.92 -8.11 21.41
CA ARG A 66 4.38 -9.27 22.18
C ARG A 66 4.46 -10.51 21.29
N LYS A 67 3.42 -10.77 20.52
CA LYS A 67 3.37 -11.92 19.62
C LYS A 67 4.46 -11.84 18.54
N ALA A 68 4.74 -10.64 18.00
CA ALA A 68 5.81 -10.45 17.01
C ALA A 68 7.20 -10.76 17.59
N LEU A 69 7.49 -10.35 18.82
CA LEU A 69 8.74 -10.67 19.50
C LEU A 69 8.86 -12.18 19.80
N GLU A 70 7.77 -12.80 20.30
CA GLU A 70 7.71 -14.24 20.56
C GLU A 70 7.95 -15.06 19.29
N ASP A 71 7.28 -14.72 18.18
CA ASP A 71 7.42 -15.42 16.90
C ASP A 71 8.81 -15.28 16.30
N ALA A 72 9.46 -14.14 16.52
CA ALA A 72 10.84 -13.90 16.11
C ALA A 72 11.88 -14.56 17.03
N GLY A 73 11.48 -15.03 18.21
CA GLY A 73 12.38 -15.60 19.22
C GLY A 73 13.35 -14.59 19.82
N VAL A 74 12.95 -13.31 19.90
CA VAL A 74 13.78 -12.21 20.43
C VAL A 74 13.06 -11.43 21.51
N THR A 75 13.83 -10.64 22.27
CA THR A 75 13.33 -9.70 23.27
C THR A 75 13.54 -8.27 22.82
N LEU A 76 12.96 -7.30 23.52
CA LEU A 76 13.21 -5.87 23.26
C LEU A 76 14.68 -5.47 23.45
N ASP A 77 15.46 -6.24 24.21
CA ASP A 77 16.88 -5.95 24.42
C ASP A 77 17.72 -6.27 23.18
N ASP A 78 17.28 -7.24 22.37
CA ASP A 78 17.93 -7.67 21.13
C ASP A 78 17.69 -6.70 19.97
N ILE A 79 16.63 -5.88 20.03
CA ILE A 79 16.23 -4.92 18.99
C ILE A 79 17.21 -3.75 18.94
N ASP A 80 17.58 -3.30 17.72
CA ASP A 80 18.52 -2.19 17.51
C ASP A 80 17.82 -0.84 17.31
N ALA A 81 16.61 -0.83 16.72
CA ALA A 81 15.80 0.37 16.56
C ALA A 81 14.29 0.05 16.48
N ILE A 82 13.48 1.05 16.79
CA ILE A 82 12.03 0.97 16.70
C ILE A 82 11.58 1.77 15.48
N GLY A 83 10.98 1.08 14.49
CA GLY A 83 10.37 1.69 13.31
C GLY A 83 8.87 1.89 13.54
N VAL A 84 8.30 3.01 13.12
CA VAL A 84 6.86 3.25 13.25
C VAL A 84 6.32 4.11 12.12
N THR A 85 5.15 3.78 11.62
CA THR A 85 4.44 4.64 10.69
C THR A 85 3.93 5.89 11.41
N TYR A 86 4.37 7.07 10.94
CA TYR A 86 3.91 8.35 11.49
C TYR A 86 3.03 9.16 10.53
N GLY A 87 2.85 8.69 9.29
CA GLY A 87 2.00 9.27 8.26
C GLY A 87 2.28 8.71 6.86
N PRO A 88 1.38 8.98 5.92
CA PRO A 88 0.00 9.44 6.12
C PRO A 88 -0.90 8.36 6.71
N GLY A 89 -2.11 8.77 7.15
CA GLY A 89 -3.11 7.85 7.69
C GLY A 89 -4.15 8.52 8.60
N LEU A 90 -4.95 7.72 9.27
CA LEU A 90 -5.93 8.20 10.24
C LEU A 90 -5.21 8.70 11.50
N VAL A 91 -5.39 9.97 11.85
CA VAL A 91 -4.62 10.61 12.94
C VAL A 91 -4.73 9.84 14.26
N GLY A 92 -5.93 9.43 14.68
CA GLY A 92 -6.12 8.69 15.93
C GLY A 92 -5.47 7.31 15.92
N ALA A 93 -5.46 6.64 14.77
CA ALA A 93 -4.82 5.35 14.57
C ALA A 93 -3.29 5.49 14.60
N LEU A 94 -2.72 6.43 13.83
CA LEU A 94 -1.28 6.75 13.84
C LEU A 94 -0.76 7.08 15.23
N LEU A 95 -1.52 7.88 16.01
CA LEU A 95 -1.12 8.29 17.36
C LEU A 95 -0.93 7.09 18.30
N VAL A 96 -1.69 6.02 18.14
CA VAL A 96 -1.54 4.80 18.96
C VAL A 96 -0.17 4.17 18.70
N GLY A 97 0.17 3.90 17.43
CA GLY A 97 1.46 3.33 17.07
C GLY A 97 2.65 4.21 17.46
N VAL A 98 2.56 5.52 17.17
CA VAL A 98 3.62 6.50 17.51
C VAL A 98 3.83 6.59 19.03
N ALA A 99 2.76 6.61 19.83
CA ALA A 99 2.88 6.66 21.29
C ALA A 99 3.56 5.39 21.84
N GLU A 100 3.15 4.23 21.37
CA GLU A 100 3.73 2.95 21.80
C GLU A 100 5.20 2.82 21.38
N ALA A 101 5.51 3.17 20.12
CA ALA A 101 6.90 3.17 19.64
C ALA A 101 7.82 4.09 20.48
N LYS A 102 7.34 5.29 20.82
CA LYS A 102 8.06 6.23 21.70
C LYS A 102 8.25 5.66 23.10
N ALA A 103 7.23 5.02 23.67
CA ALA A 103 7.31 4.43 25.00
C ALA A 103 8.36 3.31 25.05
N ILE A 104 8.37 2.42 24.05
CA ILE A 104 9.36 1.34 23.94
C ILE A 104 10.77 1.91 23.73
N ALA A 105 10.93 2.86 22.79
CA ALA A 105 12.21 3.49 22.48
C ALA A 105 12.79 4.18 23.72
N PHE A 106 11.96 4.90 24.48
CA PHE A 106 12.37 5.54 25.73
C PHE A 106 12.78 4.53 26.81
N ALA A 107 11.92 3.55 27.07
CA ALA A 107 12.13 2.56 28.13
C ALA A 107 13.37 1.69 27.90
N LYS A 108 13.70 1.42 26.63
CA LYS A 108 14.82 0.55 26.23
C LYS A 108 16.03 1.34 25.72
N ASN A 109 15.96 2.66 25.74
CA ASN A 109 17.01 3.55 25.20
C ASN A 109 17.43 3.15 23.77
N LYS A 110 16.42 2.91 22.91
CA LYS A 110 16.63 2.52 21.50
C LYS A 110 16.32 3.68 20.57
N PRO A 111 17.00 3.80 19.42
CA PRO A 111 16.67 4.76 18.38
C PRO A 111 15.22 4.59 17.89
N LEU A 112 14.55 5.72 17.67
CA LEU A 112 13.22 5.79 17.05
C LEU A 112 13.36 6.22 15.60
N VAL A 113 12.71 5.52 14.68
CA VAL A 113 12.69 5.80 13.24
C VAL A 113 11.24 5.93 12.76
N GLY A 114 10.83 7.16 12.45
CA GLY A 114 9.54 7.41 11.78
C GLY A 114 9.61 7.00 10.32
N VAL A 115 8.59 6.29 9.85
CA VAL A 115 8.48 5.79 8.48
C VAL A 115 7.23 6.35 7.81
N HIS A 116 7.36 6.76 6.57
CA HIS A 116 6.24 7.14 5.74
C HIS A 116 5.52 5.87 5.22
N HIS A 117 4.20 5.77 5.41
CA HIS A 117 3.41 4.58 5.06
C HIS A 117 3.60 4.13 3.60
N ILE A 118 3.60 5.07 2.65
CA ILE A 118 3.80 4.75 1.22
C ILE A 118 5.21 4.27 0.92
N GLU A 119 6.23 4.78 1.63
CA GLU A 119 7.59 4.26 1.55
C GLU A 119 7.66 2.81 2.06
N GLY A 120 6.88 2.49 3.09
CA GLY A 120 6.68 1.12 3.54
C GLY A 120 6.17 0.23 2.42
N HIS A 121 5.09 0.60 1.75
CA HIS A 121 4.57 -0.18 0.62
C HIS A 121 5.60 -0.41 -0.48
N ILE A 122 6.39 0.60 -0.86
CA ILE A 122 7.47 0.42 -1.84
C ILE A 122 8.51 -0.57 -1.30
N SER A 123 8.88 -0.44 -0.02
CA SER A 123 9.90 -1.26 0.65
C SER A 123 9.48 -2.71 0.87
N ALA A 124 8.18 -3.04 0.82
CA ALA A 124 7.69 -4.41 0.81
C ALA A 124 8.31 -5.25 -0.33
N ASN A 125 8.65 -4.60 -1.45
CA ASN A 125 9.33 -5.28 -2.55
C ASN A 125 10.74 -5.73 -2.17
N TYR A 126 11.45 -5.06 -1.29
CA TYR A 126 12.80 -5.48 -0.85
C TYR A 126 12.76 -6.75 0.03
N VAL A 127 11.65 -6.95 0.72
CA VAL A 127 11.42 -8.16 1.53
C VAL A 127 11.20 -9.38 0.65
N GLU A 128 10.36 -9.23 -0.38
CA GLU A 128 10.02 -10.33 -1.29
C GLU A 128 11.14 -10.61 -2.30
N ASN A 129 11.67 -9.54 -2.90
CA ASN A 129 12.62 -9.60 -4.01
C ASN A 129 13.99 -9.12 -3.51
N LYS A 130 14.77 -10.03 -2.94
CA LYS A 130 16.04 -9.70 -2.28
C LYS A 130 17.10 -9.12 -3.22
N GLU A 131 16.95 -9.31 -4.53
CA GLU A 131 17.82 -8.76 -5.58
C GLU A 131 17.37 -7.38 -6.06
N LEU A 132 16.19 -6.91 -5.66
CA LEU A 132 15.73 -5.58 -6.08
C LEU A 132 16.52 -4.50 -5.36
N GLU A 133 17.14 -3.64 -6.14
CA GLU A 133 17.86 -2.45 -5.69
C GLU A 133 17.45 -1.23 -6.52
N PRO A 134 17.47 -0.02 -5.96
CA PRO A 134 17.30 1.20 -6.76
C PRO A 134 18.39 1.32 -7.86
N PRO A 135 18.17 2.11 -8.94
CA PRO A 135 16.91 2.79 -9.22
C PRO A 135 15.86 1.89 -9.91
N PHE A 136 14.56 2.23 -9.72
CA PHE A 136 13.43 1.58 -10.40
C PHE A 136 12.18 2.48 -10.40
N VAL A 137 11.19 2.13 -11.24
CA VAL A 137 9.85 2.74 -11.18
C VAL A 137 8.96 1.95 -10.23
N ALA A 138 8.27 2.62 -9.32
CA ALA A 138 7.25 2.02 -8.46
C ALA A 138 5.86 2.57 -8.82
N LEU A 139 4.92 1.67 -9.08
CA LEU A 139 3.49 1.97 -9.18
C LEU A 139 2.84 1.59 -7.86
N VAL A 140 2.53 2.58 -7.04
CA VAL A 140 1.88 2.39 -5.73
C VAL A 140 0.39 2.59 -5.89
N VAL A 141 -0.40 1.54 -5.61
CA VAL A 141 -1.85 1.55 -5.77
C VAL A 141 -2.52 0.93 -4.55
N SER A 142 -3.20 1.76 -3.76
CA SER A 142 -3.88 1.34 -2.53
C SER A 142 -5.31 1.89 -2.45
N GLY A 143 -5.98 1.68 -1.33
CA GLY A 143 -7.31 2.25 -1.07
C GLY A 143 -7.34 3.77 -1.10
N GLY A 144 -6.30 4.42 -0.55
CA GLY A 144 -6.22 5.88 -0.42
C GLY A 144 -5.24 6.56 -1.38
N HIS A 145 -4.36 5.81 -2.05
CA HIS A 145 -3.28 6.39 -2.84
C HIS A 145 -3.11 5.71 -4.20
N THR A 146 -2.82 6.53 -5.22
CA THR A 146 -2.33 6.07 -6.52
C THR A 146 -1.21 6.99 -6.95
N HIS A 147 0.02 6.46 -6.90
CA HIS A 147 1.24 7.21 -7.21
C HIS A 147 2.10 6.45 -8.21
N LEU A 148 2.72 7.20 -9.10
CA LEU A 148 3.79 6.72 -9.96
C LEU A 148 5.08 7.41 -9.51
N VAL A 149 6.05 6.63 -9.07
CA VAL A 149 7.22 7.09 -8.32
C VAL A 149 8.50 6.58 -8.98
N LYS A 150 9.50 7.46 -9.15
CA LYS A 150 10.88 7.01 -9.34
C LYS A 150 11.52 6.82 -7.98
N VAL A 151 12.06 5.65 -7.76
CA VAL A 151 12.90 5.33 -6.61
C VAL A 151 14.35 5.46 -7.06
N ASN A 152 14.98 6.56 -6.71
CA ASN A 152 16.34 6.88 -7.17
C ASN A 152 17.39 6.18 -6.30
N ASP A 153 17.15 6.12 -5.01
CA ASP A 153 17.92 5.37 -4.02
C ASP A 153 17.00 4.97 -2.85
N TYR A 154 17.49 4.15 -1.93
CA TYR A 154 16.75 3.83 -0.71
C TYR A 154 16.38 5.13 0.03
N GLY A 155 15.09 5.31 0.33
CA GLY A 155 14.59 6.54 0.95
C GLY A 155 14.59 7.80 0.05
N GLU A 156 14.87 7.68 -1.27
CA GLU A 156 14.86 8.79 -2.22
C GLU A 156 13.81 8.59 -3.31
N TYR A 157 12.73 9.36 -3.20
CA TYR A 157 11.52 9.21 -4.00
C TYR A 157 11.19 10.48 -4.77
N GLU A 158 10.87 10.33 -6.06
CA GLU A 158 10.33 11.40 -6.92
C GLU A 158 8.94 11.00 -7.40
N ILE A 159 7.90 11.71 -6.98
CA ILE A 159 6.54 11.49 -7.48
C ILE A 159 6.45 12.10 -8.88
N VAL A 160 6.25 11.26 -9.89
CA VAL A 160 6.09 11.67 -11.29
C VAL A 160 4.62 11.82 -11.67
N GLY A 161 3.75 10.99 -11.07
CA GLY A 161 2.31 11.03 -11.30
C GLY A 161 1.53 10.63 -10.05
N ARG A 162 0.33 11.16 -9.93
CA ARG A 162 -0.60 10.85 -8.82
C ARG A 162 -2.04 10.95 -9.29
N THR A 163 -2.95 10.36 -8.52
CA THR A 163 -4.36 10.61 -8.80
C THR A 163 -4.76 12.05 -8.46
N ARG A 164 -5.63 12.61 -9.29
CA ARG A 164 -6.22 13.95 -9.11
C ARG A 164 -7.55 13.91 -8.35
N ASP A 165 -8.10 12.73 -8.19
CA ASP A 165 -9.41 12.51 -7.54
C ASP A 165 -9.40 11.19 -6.73
N ASP A 166 -10.37 10.31 -6.94
CA ASP A 166 -10.43 9.02 -6.24
C ASP A 166 -9.14 8.20 -6.48
N ALA A 167 -8.65 7.52 -5.45
CA ALA A 167 -7.64 6.48 -5.64
C ALA A 167 -8.24 5.27 -6.38
N ALA A 168 -7.41 4.48 -7.04
CA ALA A 168 -7.89 3.31 -7.77
C ALA A 168 -8.63 2.33 -6.84
N GLY A 169 -8.10 2.04 -5.65
CA GLY A 169 -8.75 1.15 -4.69
C GLY A 169 -10.09 1.70 -4.20
N GLU A 170 -10.19 3.00 -3.96
CA GLU A 170 -11.45 3.66 -3.62
C GLU A 170 -12.49 3.54 -4.76
N ALA A 171 -12.05 3.63 -6.02
CA ALA A 171 -12.92 3.42 -7.18
C ALA A 171 -13.41 1.97 -7.24
N PHE A 172 -12.55 0.97 -6.95
CA PHE A 172 -12.96 -0.42 -6.81
C PHE A 172 -14.02 -0.62 -5.73
N ASP A 173 -13.85 -0.03 -4.55
CA ASP A 173 -14.81 -0.15 -3.45
C ASP A 173 -16.16 0.49 -3.79
N LYS A 174 -16.14 1.67 -4.41
CA LYS A 174 -17.37 2.37 -4.83
C LYS A 174 -18.14 1.61 -5.90
N VAL A 175 -17.45 1.07 -6.91
CA VAL A 175 -18.06 0.28 -7.97
C VAL A 175 -18.59 -1.06 -7.42
N ALA A 176 -17.82 -1.75 -6.57
CA ALA A 176 -18.26 -2.98 -5.92
C ALA A 176 -19.56 -2.78 -5.14
N ARG A 177 -19.66 -1.68 -4.40
CA ARG A 177 -20.89 -1.31 -3.68
C ARG A 177 -22.05 -1.09 -4.64
N ALA A 178 -21.82 -0.41 -5.76
CA ALA A 178 -22.86 -0.10 -6.76
C ALA A 178 -23.43 -1.36 -7.43
N ILE A 179 -22.60 -2.39 -7.63
CA ILE A 179 -23.05 -3.68 -8.19
C ILE A 179 -23.42 -4.72 -7.12
N GLY A 180 -23.53 -4.28 -5.83
CA GLY A 180 -24.02 -5.11 -4.72
C GLY A 180 -23.04 -6.14 -4.18
N LEU A 181 -21.71 -5.93 -4.35
CA LEU A 181 -20.67 -6.82 -3.79
C LEU A 181 -20.25 -6.44 -2.37
N GLY A 182 -20.46 -5.18 -1.95
CA GLY A 182 -20.08 -4.68 -0.62
C GLY A 182 -18.55 -4.48 -0.46
N TYR A 183 -18.10 -4.37 0.80
CA TYR A 183 -16.71 -4.07 1.18
C TYR A 183 -15.98 -5.35 1.69
N PRO A 184 -14.64 -5.49 1.51
CA PRO A 184 -13.81 -4.72 0.59
C PRO A 184 -14.10 -5.05 -0.88
N GLY A 185 -14.09 -4.02 -1.75
CA GLY A 185 -14.53 -4.15 -3.13
C GLY A 185 -13.51 -4.74 -4.08
N GLY A 186 -12.24 -4.38 -3.93
CA GLY A 186 -11.17 -4.80 -4.84
C GLY A 186 -11.10 -6.31 -5.06
N PRO A 187 -10.95 -7.14 -4.02
CA PRO A 187 -10.90 -8.60 -4.17
C PRO A 187 -12.19 -9.20 -4.76
N LYS A 188 -13.35 -8.62 -4.44
CA LYS A 188 -14.64 -9.11 -4.92
C LYS A 188 -14.84 -8.81 -6.40
N ILE A 189 -14.42 -7.63 -6.87
CA ILE A 189 -14.41 -7.29 -8.30
C ILE A 189 -13.40 -8.18 -9.03
N ASP A 190 -12.19 -8.37 -8.53
CA ASP A 190 -11.18 -9.21 -9.17
C ASP A 190 -11.66 -10.66 -9.33
N LYS A 191 -12.39 -11.17 -8.34
CA LYS A 191 -12.99 -12.50 -8.41
C LYS A 191 -14.10 -12.57 -9.46
N LEU A 192 -15.07 -11.64 -9.42
CA LEU A 192 -16.22 -11.62 -10.31
C LEU A 192 -15.83 -11.33 -11.76
N ALA A 193 -14.84 -10.48 -11.99
CA ALA A 193 -14.35 -10.12 -13.32
C ALA A 193 -13.84 -11.32 -14.13
N LYS A 194 -13.41 -12.41 -13.46
CA LYS A 194 -12.97 -13.64 -14.13
C LYS A 194 -14.11 -14.39 -14.84
N GLU A 195 -15.35 -14.11 -14.48
CA GLU A 195 -16.55 -14.70 -15.04
C GLU A 195 -17.17 -13.82 -16.14
N GLY A 196 -16.67 -12.59 -16.33
CA GLY A 196 -17.20 -11.61 -17.27
C GLY A 196 -16.33 -11.39 -18.50
N ASN A 197 -16.93 -10.72 -19.49
CA ASN A 197 -16.22 -10.27 -20.68
C ASN A 197 -15.65 -8.85 -20.45
N PRO A 198 -14.32 -8.65 -20.48
CA PRO A 198 -13.70 -7.35 -20.26
C PRO A 198 -13.95 -6.33 -21.40
N ASP A 199 -14.46 -6.79 -22.55
CA ASP A 199 -14.76 -5.97 -23.73
C ASP A 199 -16.28 -5.76 -23.93
N ALA A 200 -17.11 -6.19 -22.98
CA ALA A 200 -18.57 -6.05 -23.08
C ALA A 200 -19.04 -4.60 -23.00
N ILE A 201 -18.33 -3.75 -22.23
CA ILE A 201 -18.68 -2.36 -22.00
C ILE A 201 -17.43 -1.49 -22.15
N GLU A 202 -17.49 -0.51 -23.05
CA GLU A 202 -16.40 0.43 -23.22
C GLU A 202 -16.52 1.56 -22.19
N PHE A 203 -15.75 1.45 -21.08
CA PHE A 203 -15.62 2.53 -20.12
C PHE A 203 -14.49 3.49 -20.49
N PRO A 204 -14.64 4.82 -20.23
CA PRO A 204 -13.65 5.81 -20.58
C PRO A 204 -12.34 5.58 -19.81
N ARG A 205 -11.23 5.85 -20.46
CA ARG A 205 -9.91 5.92 -19.82
C ARG A 205 -9.57 7.40 -19.66
N ALA A 206 -9.51 7.86 -18.43
CA ALA A 206 -9.25 9.25 -18.16
C ALA A 206 -7.87 9.67 -18.71
N HIS A 207 -7.87 10.78 -19.46
CA HIS A 207 -6.67 11.48 -19.88
C HIS A 207 -6.59 12.79 -19.09
N VAL A 208 -5.38 13.14 -18.61
CA VAL A 208 -5.12 14.38 -17.90
C VAL A 208 -4.20 15.18 -18.82
N ASP A 209 -4.77 16.18 -19.52
CA ASP A 209 -4.10 16.87 -20.65
C ASP A 209 -2.75 17.47 -20.27
N ASP A 210 -2.66 18.14 -19.10
CA ASP A 210 -1.46 18.85 -18.65
C ASP A 210 -0.49 17.98 -17.83
N ALA A 211 -0.83 16.70 -17.56
CA ALA A 211 -0.05 15.82 -16.70
C ALA A 211 -0.15 14.33 -17.15
N PRO A 212 0.68 13.94 -18.13
CA PRO A 212 0.53 12.65 -18.82
C PRO A 212 0.74 11.41 -17.93
N TYR A 213 1.29 11.60 -16.74
CA TYR A 213 1.49 10.55 -15.75
C TYR A 213 0.47 10.55 -14.61
N ASP A 214 -0.35 11.60 -14.50
CA ASP A 214 -1.39 11.66 -13.48
C ASP A 214 -2.57 10.75 -13.84
N PHE A 215 -3.28 10.33 -12.79
CA PHE A 215 -4.45 9.46 -12.89
C PHE A 215 -5.72 10.21 -12.52
N SER A 216 -6.85 9.70 -12.99
CA SER A 216 -8.19 10.06 -12.55
C SER A 216 -9.09 8.83 -12.66
N PHE A 217 -9.81 8.51 -11.59
CA PHE A 217 -10.71 7.36 -11.54
C PHE A 217 -12.16 7.75 -11.25
N SER A 218 -12.45 8.99 -10.90
CA SER A 218 -13.81 9.48 -10.67
C SER A 218 -14.65 9.45 -11.95
N GLY A 219 -14.04 9.70 -13.11
CA GLY A 219 -14.69 9.62 -14.42
C GLY A 219 -15.13 8.19 -14.77
N ILE A 220 -14.27 7.21 -14.56
CA ILE A 220 -14.58 5.79 -14.80
C ILE A 220 -15.70 5.33 -13.86
N LYS A 221 -15.59 5.65 -12.57
CA LYS A 221 -16.64 5.37 -11.58
C LYS A 221 -17.99 5.95 -12.00
N SER A 222 -18.01 7.22 -12.39
CA SER A 222 -19.26 7.90 -12.82
C SER A 222 -19.87 7.24 -14.07
N ALA A 223 -19.02 6.82 -15.01
CA ALA A 223 -19.48 6.09 -16.21
C ALA A 223 -20.13 4.75 -15.85
N VAL A 224 -19.54 4.00 -14.91
CA VAL A 224 -20.14 2.75 -14.42
C VAL A 224 -21.48 3.01 -13.74
N LEU A 225 -21.58 4.01 -12.86
CA LEU A 225 -22.83 4.36 -12.18
C LEU A 225 -23.91 4.79 -13.18
N ASN A 226 -23.56 5.59 -14.18
CA ASN A 226 -24.48 6.02 -15.23
C ASN A 226 -24.96 4.83 -16.07
N TYR A 227 -24.09 3.89 -16.42
CA TYR A 227 -24.44 2.66 -17.13
C TYR A 227 -25.47 1.85 -16.33
N ILE A 228 -25.22 1.60 -15.05
CA ILE A 228 -26.12 0.86 -14.16
C ILE A 228 -27.47 1.57 -14.05
N ASN A 229 -27.47 2.88 -13.81
CA ASN A 229 -28.70 3.67 -13.67
C ASN A 229 -29.50 3.67 -14.98
N SER A 230 -28.86 3.82 -16.12
CA SER A 230 -29.53 3.78 -17.43
C SER A 230 -30.18 2.41 -17.70
N ALA A 231 -29.48 1.32 -17.41
CA ALA A 231 -30.03 -0.02 -17.53
C ALA A 231 -31.26 -0.22 -16.63
N ASN A 232 -31.16 0.20 -15.36
CA ASN A 232 -32.26 0.12 -14.40
C ASN A 232 -33.50 0.92 -14.87
N MET A 233 -33.29 2.13 -15.40
CA MET A 233 -34.40 2.96 -15.93
C MET A 233 -35.10 2.32 -17.15
N GLN A 234 -34.34 1.54 -17.91
CA GLN A 234 -34.87 0.82 -19.11
C GLN A 234 -35.40 -0.59 -18.75
N GLY A 235 -35.31 -1.01 -17.49
CA GLY A 235 -35.71 -2.37 -17.08
C GLY A 235 -34.81 -3.47 -17.64
N ILE A 236 -33.55 -3.11 -18.00
CA ILE A 236 -32.55 -4.04 -18.52
C ILE A 236 -31.76 -4.62 -17.36
N GLU A 237 -31.73 -5.94 -17.26
CA GLU A 237 -30.88 -6.64 -16.30
C GLU A 237 -29.41 -6.55 -16.74
N ILE A 238 -28.54 -6.04 -15.86
CA ILE A 238 -27.10 -5.94 -16.13
C ILE A 238 -26.38 -7.25 -15.79
N ASN A 239 -25.43 -7.65 -16.65
CA ASN A 239 -24.47 -8.68 -16.28
C ASN A 239 -23.39 -8.06 -15.37
N ARG A 240 -23.45 -8.34 -14.08
CA ARG A 240 -22.50 -7.79 -13.08
C ARG A 240 -21.07 -8.23 -13.33
N ALA A 241 -20.87 -9.44 -13.88
CA ALA A 241 -19.53 -9.94 -14.19
C ALA A 241 -18.89 -9.14 -15.34
N ASP A 242 -19.68 -8.80 -16.37
CA ASP A 242 -19.22 -7.97 -17.48
C ASP A 242 -18.90 -6.54 -17.03
N VAL A 243 -19.73 -5.97 -16.15
CA VAL A 243 -19.45 -4.65 -15.55
C VAL A 243 -18.14 -4.69 -14.76
N ALA A 244 -17.95 -5.71 -13.92
CA ALA A 244 -16.73 -5.87 -13.12
C ALA A 244 -15.49 -6.05 -14.01
N ALA A 245 -15.57 -6.89 -15.03
CA ALA A 245 -14.47 -7.17 -15.96
C ALA A 245 -14.09 -5.93 -16.79
N SER A 246 -15.08 -5.25 -17.36
CA SER A 246 -14.87 -4.05 -18.19
C SER A 246 -14.34 -2.88 -17.36
N PHE A 247 -14.85 -2.69 -16.14
CA PHE A 247 -14.34 -1.69 -15.20
C PHE A 247 -12.89 -1.98 -14.81
N GLN A 248 -12.59 -3.21 -14.38
CA GLN A 248 -11.23 -3.63 -14.00
C GLN A 248 -10.26 -3.42 -15.15
N LYS A 249 -10.63 -3.82 -16.38
CA LYS A 249 -9.79 -3.58 -17.56
C LYS A 249 -9.49 -2.11 -17.75
N ALA A 250 -10.48 -1.23 -17.68
CA ALA A 250 -10.28 0.21 -17.88
C ALA A 250 -9.31 0.82 -16.84
N VAL A 251 -9.41 0.39 -15.57
CA VAL A 251 -8.49 0.83 -14.51
C VAL A 251 -7.08 0.27 -14.74
N VAL A 252 -6.96 -1.02 -15.04
CA VAL A 252 -5.67 -1.69 -15.26
C VAL A 252 -4.95 -1.08 -16.47
N ASP A 253 -5.64 -0.86 -17.59
CA ASP A 253 -5.06 -0.23 -18.79
C ASP A 253 -4.50 1.16 -18.47
N ALA A 254 -5.21 1.96 -17.65
CA ALA A 254 -4.77 3.29 -17.26
C ALA A 254 -3.51 3.26 -16.37
N LEU A 255 -3.41 2.30 -15.46
CA LEU A 255 -2.27 2.13 -14.56
C LEU A 255 -1.03 1.64 -15.31
N VAL A 256 -1.18 0.56 -16.07
CA VAL A 256 -0.07 -0.13 -16.75
C VAL A 256 0.56 0.74 -17.82
N SER A 257 -0.26 1.38 -18.66
CA SER A 257 0.25 2.22 -19.75
C SER A 257 1.17 3.33 -19.27
N ARG A 258 0.82 4.00 -18.16
CA ARG A 258 1.63 5.08 -17.60
C ARG A 258 2.89 4.57 -16.91
N ALA A 259 2.79 3.47 -16.17
CA ALA A 259 3.93 2.90 -15.46
C ALA A 259 5.03 2.40 -16.42
N VAL A 260 4.64 1.64 -17.45
CA VAL A 260 5.57 1.15 -18.46
C VAL A 260 6.14 2.28 -19.30
N ARG A 261 5.30 3.27 -19.67
CA ARG A 261 5.75 4.46 -20.38
C ARG A 261 6.84 5.21 -19.59
N LEU A 262 6.63 5.44 -18.28
CA LEU A 262 7.62 6.10 -17.42
C LEU A 262 8.93 5.32 -17.38
N ALA A 263 8.87 4.00 -17.16
CA ALA A 263 10.07 3.17 -17.12
C ALA A 263 10.89 3.29 -18.40
N LYS A 264 10.23 3.27 -19.57
CA LYS A 264 10.87 3.45 -20.90
C LYS A 264 11.49 4.83 -21.05
N GLU A 265 10.75 5.90 -20.76
CA GLU A 265 11.23 7.28 -20.94
C GLU A 265 12.39 7.62 -19.99
N CYS A 266 12.43 6.99 -18.80
CA CYS A 266 13.54 7.15 -17.86
C CYS A 266 14.70 6.17 -18.10
N GLY A 267 14.58 5.24 -19.06
CA GLY A 267 15.59 4.19 -19.28
C GLY A 267 15.75 3.24 -18.10
N MET A 268 14.71 3.06 -17.27
CA MET A 268 14.73 2.13 -16.12
C MET A 268 14.29 0.74 -16.56
N ASP A 269 15.10 -0.25 -16.27
CA ASP A 269 14.88 -1.67 -16.62
C ASP A 269 14.14 -2.46 -15.54
N LYS A 270 13.66 -1.78 -14.48
CA LYS A 270 12.93 -2.36 -13.33
C LYS A 270 11.66 -1.58 -13.05
N LEU A 271 10.55 -2.32 -12.87
CA LEU A 271 9.26 -1.78 -12.46
C LEU A 271 8.70 -2.64 -11.33
N ALA A 272 8.34 -2.01 -10.21
CA ALA A 272 7.70 -2.65 -9.08
C ALA A 272 6.26 -2.14 -8.89
N ILE A 273 5.36 -3.01 -8.45
CA ILE A 273 4.03 -2.60 -7.98
C ILE A 273 3.96 -2.73 -6.46
N ALA A 274 3.14 -1.89 -5.81
CA ALA A 274 3.01 -1.86 -4.35
C ALA A 274 1.61 -1.38 -3.94
N GLY A 275 1.24 -1.65 -2.68
CA GLY A 275 -0.06 -1.30 -2.11
C GLY A 275 -1.13 -2.37 -2.34
N GLY A 276 -2.26 -2.27 -1.64
CA GLY A 276 -3.29 -3.31 -1.60
C GLY A 276 -3.85 -3.72 -2.97
N VAL A 277 -3.99 -2.78 -3.91
CA VAL A 277 -4.45 -3.07 -5.28
C VAL A 277 -3.39 -3.82 -6.09
N ALA A 278 -2.12 -3.80 -5.69
CA ALA A 278 -1.08 -4.63 -6.31
C ALA A 278 -1.34 -6.15 -6.15
N SER A 279 -2.24 -6.56 -5.28
CA SER A 279 -2.71 -7.96 -5.19
C SER A 279 -3.70 -8.36 -6.29
N ASN A 280 -4.26 -7.40 -7.04
CA ASN A 280 -5.22 -7.65 -8.12
C ASN A 280 -4.60 -8.49 -9.23
N SER A 281 -5.24 -9.61 -9.58
CA SER A 281 -4.67 -10.60 -10.50
C SER A 281 -4.55 -10.06 -11.93
N ALA A 282 -5.50 -9.26 -12.39
CA ALA A 282 -5.46 -8.67 -13.74
C ALA A 282 -4.37 -7.60 -13.86
N LEU A 283 -4.18 -6.79 -12.81
CA LEU A 283 -3.09 -5.80 -12.77
C LEU A 283 -1.72 -6.49 -12.86
N ARG A 284 -1.50 -7.53 -12.04
CA ARG A 284 -0.25 -8.30 -12.05
C ARG A 284 0.03 -8.90 -13.42
N ALA A 285 -0.96 -9.55 -14.02
CA ALA A 285 -0.82 -10.17 -15.33
C ALA A 285 -0.49 -9.14 -16.42
N ALA A 286 -1.21 -8.02 -16.46
CA ALA A 286 -1.00 -6.97 -17.44
C ALA A 286 0.35 -6.27 -17.30
N VAL A 287 0.80 -5.97 -16.07
CA VAL A 287 2.13 -5.40 -15.84
C VAL A 287 3.22 -6.39 -16.26
N GLN A 288 3.10 -7.68 -15.89
CA GLN A 288 4.07 -8.71 -16.28
C GLN A 288 4.17 -8.83 -17.80
N GLU A 289 3.04 -8.86 -18.49
CA GLU A 289 2.99 -8.96 -19.95
C GLU A 289 3.68 -7.75 -20.62
N GLU A 290 3.30 -6.54 -20.22
CA GLU A 290 3.86 -5.32 -20.81
C GLU A 290 5.35 -5.11 -20.45
N CYS A 291 5.76 -5.48 -19.24
CA CYS A 291 7.17 -5.46 -18.86
C CYS A 291 7.99 -6.45 -19.71
N THR A 292 7.48 -7.65 -19.94
CA THR A 292 8.13 -8.65 -20.78
C THR A 292 8.29 -8.16 -22.22
N LYS A 293 7.26 -7.57 -22.83
CA LYS A 293 7.31 -6.99 -24.19
C LYS A 293 8.35 -5.87 -24.32
N ASN A 294 8.64 -5.15 -23.23
CA ASN A 294 9.53 -4.01 -23.22
C ASN A 294 10.90 -4.28 -22.58
N ASN A 295 11.25 -5.53 -22.28
CA ASN A 295 12.49 -5.94 -21.59
C ASN A 295 12.69 -5.24 -20.24
N ILE A 296 11.62 -5.04 -19.48
CA ILE A 296 11.61 -4.49 -18.13
C ILE A 296 11.43 -5.66 -17.15
N ARG A 297 12.23 -5.69 -16.09
CA ARG A 297 12.07 -6.67 -15.00
C ARG A 297 10.93 -6.23 -14.10
N PHE A 298 9.96 -7.11 -13.92
CA PHE A 298 8.79 -6.84 -13.09
C PHE A 298 8.99 -7.42 -11.69
N TYR A 299 8.63 -6.63 -10.68
CA TYR A 299 8.67 -6.98 -9.26
C TYR A 299 7.33 -6.73 -8.59
N SER A 300 6.90 -7.65 -7.76
CA SER A 300 5.68 -7.51 -6.96
C SER A 300 5.82 -8.25 -5.64
N PRO A 301 5.28 -7.71 -4.53
CA PRO A 301 5.25 -8.44 -3.27
C PRO A 301 4.22 -9.57 -3.31
N SER A 302 4.35 -10.55 -2.41
CA SER A 302 3.28 -11.51 -2.15
C SER A 302 2.02 -10.79 -1.63
N PRO A 303 0.82 -11.37 -1.80
CA PRO A 303 -0.44 -10.70 -1.43
C PRO A 303 -0.48 -10.18 0.02
N ILE A 304 0.11 -10.90 0.97
CA ILE A 304 0.17 -10.48 2.37
C ILE A 304 1.05 -9.25 2.60
N LEU A 305 2.05 -9.04 1.77
CA LEU A 305 2.93 -7.86 1.83
C LEU A 305 2.40 -6.69 1.00
N CYS A 306 1.36 -6.89 0.19
CA CYS A 306 0.68 -5.81 -0.53
C CYS A 306 -0.24 -5.00 0.38
N THR A 307 -0.89 -5.64 1.37
CA THR A 307 -1.76 -4.97 2.35
C THR A 307 -0.93 -4.36 3.48
N ASP A 308 -1.56 -3.57 4.34
CA ASP A 308 -0.89 -2.92 5.46
C ASP A 308 -0.31 -3.97 6.41
N ASN A 309 0.98 -3.86 6.67
CA ASN A 309 1.74 -4.79 7.50
C ASN A 309 2.99 -4.12 8.07
N ALA A 310 3.54 -4.66 9.13
CA ALA A 310 4.70 -4.05 9.77
C ALA A 310 6.04 -4.47 9.15
N ALA A 311 6.10 -5.57 8.39
CA ALA A 311 7.35 -5.97 7.73
C ALA A 311 7.79 -4.93 6.69
N MET A 312 6.84 -4.31 5.96
CA MET A 312 7.10 -3.23 5.03
C MET A 312 7.68 -1.99 5.73
N ILE A 313 7.20 -1.71 6.94
CA ILE A 313 7.69 -0.59 7.77
C ILE A 313 9.08 -0.90 8.31
N GLY A 314 9.33 -2.15 8.72
CA GLY A 314 10.65 -2.59 9.18
C GLY A 314 11.71 -2.51 8.08
N ALA A 315 11.34 -2.86 6.85
CA ALA A 315 12.22 -2.72 5.69
C ALA A 315 12.59 -1.25 5.43
N ALA A 316 11.59 -0.36 5.39
CA ALA A 316 11.83 1.08 5.21
C ALA A 316 12.65 1.68 6.37
N ALA A 317 12.28 1.34 7.61
CA ALA A 317 12.97 1.81 8.81
C ALA A 317 14.46 1.40 8.84
N TYR A 318 14.79 0.21 8.34
CA TYR A 318 16.19 -0.22 8.26
C TYR A 318 17.03 0.71 7.38
N TYR A 319 16.56 1.03 6.17
CA TYR A 319 17.30 1.90 5.25
C TYR A 319 17.44 3.32 5.79
N GLU A 320 16.41 3.85 6.46
CA GLU A 320 16.51 5.13 7.18
C GLU A 320 17.50 5.03 8.36
N TYR A 321 17.45 3.93 9.11
CA TYR A 321 18.34 3.70 10.25
C TYR A 321 19.81 3.66 9.85
N ILE A 322 20.19 2.94 8.79
CA ILE A 322 21.60 2.85 8.34
C ILE A 322 22.09 4.17 7.74
N LYS A 323 21.20 5.00 7.18
CA LYS A 323 21.50 6.37 6.75
C LYS A 323 21.68 7.35 7.93
N GLY A 324 21.49 6.90 9.16
CA GLY A 324 21.66 7.72 10.37
C GLY A 324 20.41 8.49 10.78
N VAL A 325 19.25 8.28 10.16
CA VAL A 325 18.00 8.94 10.55
C VAL A 325 17.56 8.49 11.93
N ARG A 326 17.30 9.46 12.80
CA ARG A 326 16.82 9.27 14.16
C ARG A 326 15.83 10.37 14.49
N HIS A 327 14.69 9.99 15.03
CA HIS A 327 13.65 10.93 15.46
C HIS A 327 13.68 11.09 16.99
N GLY A 328 13.37 12.28 17.44
CA GLY A 328 13.17 12.56 18.86
C GLY A 328 11.79 12.11 19.37
N TYR A 329 11.58 12.27 20.67
CA TYR A 329 10.27 11.97 21.29
C TYR A 329 9.19 13.03 20.98
N ASP A 330 9.53 14.06 20.25
CA ASP A 330 8.62 15.04 19.63
C ASP A 330 8.00 14.54 18.34
N LEU A 331 8.45 13.42 17.76
CA LEU A 331 7.81 12.77 16.61
C LEU A 331 6.31 12.68 16.82
N ASN A 332 5.52 13.13 15.85
CA ASN A 332 4.06 13.14 15.95
C ASN A 332 3.41 12.57 14.68
N ALA A 333 2.13 12.20 14.80
CA ALA A 333 1.34 11.75 13.67
C ALA A 333 1.06 12.88 12.68
N ILE A 334 1.27 12.62 11.38
CA ILE A 334 1.01 13.57 10.30
C ILE A 334 0.08 12.91 9.27
N PRO A 335 -1.24 13.15 9.39
CA PRO A 335 -2.25 12.47 8.58
C PRO A 335 -2.08 12.65 7.07
N ASN A 336 -1.57 13.81 6.65
CA ASN A 336 -1.43 14.19 5.25
C ASN A 336 0.03 14.33 4.82
N LEU A 337 0.93 13.56 5.44
CA LEU A 337 2.36 13.56 5.10
C LEU A 337 2.54 13.22 3.61
N LYS A 338 3.32 14.03 2.90
CA LYS A 338 3.60 13.77 1.49
C LYS A 338 4.84 12.88 1.35
N LEU A 339 4.80 11.99 0.36
CA LEU A 339 5.93 11.14 0.04
C LEU A 339 7.17 11.98 -0.27
N GLY A 340 8.30 11.63 0.38
CA GLY A 340 9.55 12.37 0.27
C GLY A 340 9.69 13.56 1.22
N GLU A 341 8.63 13.98 1.94
CA GLU A 341 8.78 14.95 3.02
C GLU A 341 9.47 14.30 4.22
N ARG A 342 10.44 15.00 4.77
CA ARG A 342 11.19 14.66 6.00
C ARG A 342 10.96 15.77 7.03
N ILE A 343 10.87 15.41 8.31
CA ILE A 343 10.68 16.34 9.44
C ILE A 343 11.93 16.29 10.30
#